data_9f115d6503973ddc03570205da8cc358
#
_entry.id   9f115d6503973ddc03570205da8cc358
#
_cell.length_a   1.000
_cell.length_b   1.000
_cell.length_c   1.000
_cell.angle_alpha   90.00
_cell.angle_beta   90.00
_cell.angle_gamma   90.00
#
_symmetry.space_group_name_H-M   'P 1'
#
loop_
_entity.id
_entity.type
_entity.pdbx_description
1 polymer ?
#
loop_
_entity_poly.entity_id
_entity_poly.type
_entity_poly.pdbx_seq_one_letter_code
_entity_poly.pdbx_strand_id
1 'polypeptide(L)'
;MPNAIMHFEIPADDVERAKTFYKKVFGWKFESYPASPGEDEYFMVMAKDGENGINGGLMKRKMPGQPFANYVTVDSIDQMLSAANASGARTALPKQEIGGGMGWIAAFLDPENNLIGLHQIGPNAQRPAAAKKAPVAKAAPAAPAAKRAPVAKKSARKTVKAAAKKPAKR
;
A
#
# COMPACT_ATOMS: atom_id res chain seq x y z
N MET A 1 19.47 7.79 -3.29
CA MET A 1 19.70 6.39 -2.87
C MET A 1 18.68 5.55 -3.61
N PRO A 2 19.09 4.60 -4.43
CA PRO A 2 18.17 3.65 -5.01
C PRO A 2 17.56 2.76 -3.90
N ASN A 3 16.39 2.23 -4.17
CA ASN A 3 15.65 1.30 -3.31
C ASN A 3 15.12 1.89 -1.98
N ALA A 4 14.85 3.19 -1.93
CA ALA A 4 14.17 3.81 -0.80
C ALA A 4 12.68 3.98 -1.08
N ILE A 5 11.83 3.82 -0.06
CA ILE A 5 10.42 4.22 -0.16
C ILE A 5 10.40 5.75 -0.19
N MET A 6 9.86 6.32 -1.25
CA MET A 6 9.85 7.76 -1.48
C MET A 6 8.47 8.35 -1.66
N HIS A 7 7.46 7.51 -1.79
CA HIS A 7 6.09 7.93 -2.03
C HIS A 7 5.12 6.85 -1.55
N PHE A 8 3.93 7.27 -1.14
CA PHE A 8 2.82 6.37 -0.84
C PHE A 8 1.55 6.86 -1.54
N GLU A 9 0.59 5.97 -1.77
CA GLU A 9 -0.72 6.32 -2.31
C GLU A 9 -1.85 5.77 -1.45
N ILE A 10 -2.79 6.64 -1.13
CA ILE A 10 -4.00 6.32 -0.37
C ILE A 10 -5.20 6.39 -1.31
N PRO A 11 -5.79 5.26 -1.70
CA PRO A 11 -7.06 5.26 -2.43
C PRO A 11 -8.23 5.49 -1.47
N ALA A 12 -9.11 6.43 -1.81
CA ALA A 12 -10.30 6.77 -1.02
C ALA A 12 -11.57 6.72 -1.86
N ASP A 13 -12.66 6.20 -1.29
CA ASP A 13 -13.98 6.22 -1.94
C ASP A 13 -14.59 7.63 -1.93
N ASP A 14 -14.24 8.41 -0.90
CA ASP A 14 -14.60 9.82 -0.73
C ASP A 14 -13.33 10.60 -0.34
N VAL A 15 -12.78 11.29 -1.33
CA VAL A 15 -11.50 12.00 -1.20
C VAL A 15 -11.62 13.18 -0.23
N GLU A 16 -12.73 13.92 -0.23
CA GLU A 16 -12.92 15.07 0.65
C GLU A 16 -13.05 14.64 2.12
N ARG A 17 -13.74 13.55 2.37
CA ARG A 17 -13.83 12.95 3.70
C ARG A 17 -12.45 12.50 4.18
N ALA A 18 -11.67 11.85 3.32
CA ALA A 18 -10.31 11.42 3.63
C ALA A 18 -9.38 12.60 3.94
N LYS A 19 -9.39 13.66 3.12
CA LYS A 19 -8.64 14.89 3.36
C LYS A 19 -8.99 15.50 4.71
N THR A 20 -10.28 15.62 5.00
CA THR A 20 -10.76 16.17 6.28
C THR A 20 -10.26 15.35 7.46
N PHE A 21 -10.33 14.02 7.36
CA PHE A 21 -9.85 13.11 8.39
C PHE A 21 -8.35 13.26 8.63
N TYR A 22 -7.52 13.14 7.61
CA TYR A 22 -6.06 13.18 7.75
C TYR A 22 -5.54 14.56 8.16
N LYS A 23 -6.19 15.64 7.68
CA LYS A 23 -5.90 17.00 8.13
C LYS A 23 -6.16 17.17 9.64
N LYS A 24 -7.27 16.61 10.12
CA LYS A 24 -7.64 16.69 11.54
C LYS A 24 -6.74 15.85 12.44
N VAL A 25 -6.38 14.63 11.99
CA VAL A 25 -5.65 13.68 12.81
C VAL A 25 -4.14 13.94 12.79
N PHE A 26 -3.59 14.21 11.61
CA PHE A 26 -2.13 14.32 11.42
C PHE A 26 -1.67 15.75 11.07
N GLY A 27 -2.58 16.67 10.79
CA GLY A 27 -2.25 18.02 10.33
C GLY A 27 -1.70 18.05 8.91
N TRP A 28 -1.88 16.97 8.12
CA TRP A 28 -1.37 16.90 6.75
C TRP A 28 -1.99 17.96 5.86
N LYS A 29 -1.21 18.49 4.93
CA LYS A 29 -1.67 19.41 3.89
C LYS A 29 -1.89 18.64 2.59
N PHE A 30 -2.83 19.13 1.81
CA PHE A 30 -3.20 18.53 0.51
C PHE A 30 -3.13 19.62 -0.55
N GLU A 31 -2.37 19.35 -1.61
CA GLU A 31 -2.24 20.23 -2.76
C GLU A 31 -2.76 19.50 -3.98
N SER A 32 -3.66 20.16 -4.74
CA SER A 32 -4.16 19.57 -5.98
C SER A 32 -3.01 19.42 -6.97
N TYR A 33 -2.84 18.22 -7.50
CA TYR A 33 -1.94 17.99 -8.61
C TYR A 33 -2.74 18.12 -9.91
N PRO A 34 -2.23 18.87 -10.90
CA PRO A 34 -2.95 19.05 -12.16
C PRO A 34 -3.17 17.67 -12.83
N ALA A 35 -4.43 17.29 -12.92
CA ALA A 35 -4.83 16.10 -13.67
C ALA A 35 -4.90 16.46 -15.18
N SER A 36 -4.56 15.52 -16.05
CA SER A 36 -4.85 15.65 -17.46
C SER A 36 -6.35 15.61 -17.69
N PRO A 37 -6.86 16.22 -18.77
CA PRO A 37 -8.30 16.16 -19.07
C PRO A 37 -8.80 14.71 -19.11
N GLY A 38 -9.77 14.38 -18.26
CA GLY A 38 -10.34 13.04 -18.15
C GLY A 38 -9.68 12.12 -17.10
N GLU A 39 -8.67 12.59 -16.41
CA GLU A 39 -8.10 11.89 -15.26
C GLU A 39 -8.81 12.27 -13.94
N ASP A 40 -8.81 11.33 -13.00
CA ASP A 40 -9.34 11.58 -11.66
C ASP A 40 -8.46 12.58 -10.90
N GLU A 41 -9.08 13.33 -9.99
CA GLU A 41 -8.37 14.23 -9.09
C GLU A 41 -7.32 13.48 -8.25
N TYR A 42 -6.13 14.06 -8.24
CA TYR A 42 -5.01 13.57 -7.44
C TYR A 42 -4.52 14.70 -6.52
N PHE A 43 -4.32 14.40 -5.26
CA PHE A 43 -3.83 15.35 -4.27
C PHE A 43 -2.50 14.88 -3.71
N MET A 44 -1.49 15.75 -3.83
CA MET A 44 -0.23 15.56 -3.11
C MET A 44 -0.48 15.68 -1.60
N VAL A 45 -0.01 14.70 -0.86
CA VAL A 45 -0.04 14.67 0.61
C VAL A 45 1.30 15.17 1.11
N MET A 46 1.28 16.33 1.77
CA MET A 46 2.46 16.91 2.40
C MET A 46 2.42 16.59 3.89
N ALA A 47 3.38 15.77 4.35
CA ALA A 47 3.58 15.57 5.77
C ALA A 47 4.02 16.89 6.42
N LYS A 48 3.60 17.12 7.66
CA LYS A 48 3.97 18.36 8.38
C LYS A 48 5.51 18.46 8.42
N ASP A 49 6.00 19.62 8.02
CA ASP A 49 7.39 20.08 8.10
C ASP A 49 8.41 19.46 7.10
N GLY A 50 8.00 18.61 6.16
CA GLY A 50 8.84 18.23 5.00
C GLY A 50 10.22 17.61 5.25
N GLU A 51 10.77 17.74 6.45
CA GLU A 51 12.17 17.41 6.71
C GLU A 51 12.41 15.92 7.02
N ASN A 52 11.42 15.20 7.56
CA ASN A 52 11.59 13.80 7.99
C ASN A 52 10.43 12.87 7.56
N GLY A 53 9.54 13.34 6.68
CA GLY A 53 8.39 12.58 6.22
C GLY A 53 8.53 12.11 4.77
N ILE A 54 7.77 11.09 4.43
CA ILE A 54 7.56 10.69 3.05
C ILE A 54 6.27 11.36 2.58
N ASN A 55 6.35 12.12 1.51
CA ASN A 55 5.18 12.69 0.86
C ASN A 55 4.44 11.60 0.08
N GLY A 56 3.15 11.80 -0.15
CA GLY A 56 2.34 10.80 -0.82
C GLY A 56 1.29 11.40 -1.72
N GLY A 57 0.37 10.54 -2.14
CA GLY A 57 -0.81 10.88 -2.90
C GLY A 57 -2.09 10.43 -2.22
N LEU A 58 -3.15 11.17 -2.43
CA LEU A 58 -4.52 10.78 -2.11
C LEU A 58 -5.33 10.89 -3.39
N MET A 59 -6.02 9.83 -3.74
CA MET A 59 -6.76 9.75 -5.00
C MET A 59 -8.07 8.99 -4.85
N LYS A 60 -8.95 9.16 -5.84
CA LYS A 60 -10.15 8.35 -5.95
C LYS A 60 -9.78 6.88 -6.12
N ARG A 61 -10.44 5.99 -5.38
CA ARG A 61 -10.33 4.55 -5.54
C ARG A 61 -10.82 4.14 -6.92
N LYS A 62 -10.00 3.44 -7.68
CA LYS A 62 -10.32 3.03 -9.07
C LYS A 62 -11.03 1.68 -9.15
N MET A 63 -10.84 0.82 -8.15
CA MET A 63 -11.47 -0.50 -8.10
C MET A 63 -11.75 -0.92 -6.65
N PRO A 64 -12.79 -1.72 -6.39
CA PRO A 64 -13.02 -2.27 -5.06
C PRO A 64 -11.78 -3.01 -4.53
N GLY A 65 -11.44 -2.76 -3.27
CA GLY A 65 -10.29 -3.41 -2.65
C GLY A 65 -8.92 -2.91 -3.09
N GLN A 66 -8.82 -1.83 -3.89
CA GLN A 66 -7.52 -1.23 -4.24
C GLN A 66 -6.74 -0.94 -2.96
N PRO A 67 -5.54 -1.54 -2.81
CA PRO A 67 -4.74 -1.40 -1.59
C PRO A 67 -4.06 -0.04 -1.51
N PHE A 68 -3.65 0.33 -0.32
CA PHE A 68 -2.60 1.32 -0.11
C PHE A 68 -1.32 0.85 -0.79
N ALA A 69 -0.60 1.74 -1.46
CA ALA A 69 0.63 1.41 -2.16
C ALA A 69 1.81 2.24 -1.65
N ASN A 70 2.97 1.60 -1.51
CA ASN A 70 4.24 2.26 -1.29
C ASN A 70 5.08 2.17 -2.57
N TYR A 71 5.75 3.26 -2.92
CA TYR A 71 6.61 3.32 -4.09
C TYR A 71 8.07 3.38 -3.70
N VAL A 72 8.84 2.46 -4.23
CA VAL A 72 10.30 2.38 -4.08
C VAL A 72 10.94 3.04 -5.29
N THR A 73 11.84 4.01 -5.06
CA THR A 73 12.61 4.62 -6.13
C THR A 73 13.72 3.68 -6.59
N VAL A 74 13.77 3.43 -7.89
CA VAL A 74 14.74 2.53 -8.53
C VAL A 74 15.45 3.22 -9.69
N ASP A 75 16.65 2.79 -10.01
CA ASP A 75 17.41 3.30 -11.15
C ASP A 75 16.86 2.75 -12.49
N SER A 76 16.33 1.53 -12.48
CA SER A 76 15.71 0.89 -13.64
C SER A 76 14.54 0.00 -13.22
N ILE A 77 13.34 0.37 -13.66
CA ILE A 77 12.14 -0.45 -13.45
C ILE A 77 12.26 -1.80 -14.15
N ASP A 78 12.82 -1.84 -15.36
CA ASP A 78 12.92 -3.07 -16.13
C ASP A 78 13.81 -4.12 -15.43
N GLN A 79 14.95 -3.68 -14.92
CA GLN A 79 15.84 -4.54 -14.13
C GLN A 79 15.19 -4.99 -12.83
N MET A 80 14.50 -4.07 -12.14
CA MET A 80 13.87 -4.39 -10.86
C MET A 80 12.70 -5.36 -11.03
N LEU A 81 11.84 -5.18 -12.04
CA LEU A 81 10.76 -6.12 -12.35
C LEU A 81 11.31 -7.50 -12.72
N SER A 82 12.39 -7.54 -13.52
CA SER A 82 13.05 -8.80 -13.86
C SER A 82 13.55 -9.52 -12.61
N ALA A 83 14.26 -8.84 -11.73
CA ALA A 83 14.76 -9.39 -10.48
C ALA A 83 13.65 -9.84 -9.52
N ALA A 84 12.59 -9.03 -9.38
CA ALA A 84 11.44 -9.36 -8.56
C ALA A 84 10.74 -10.63 -9.06
N ASN A 85 10.46 -10.72 -10.37
CA ASN A 85 9.81 -11.89 -10.96
C ASN A 85 10.68 -13.15 -10.82
N ALA A 86 11.99 -13.05 -11.00
CA ALA A 86 12.92 -14.16 -10.76
C ALA A 86 12.94 -14.60 -9.28
N SER A 87 12.54 -13.73 -8.37
CA SER A 87 12.44 -13.99 -6.92
C SER A 87 11.03 -14.39 -6.47
N GLY A 88 10.11 -14.68 -7.39
CA GLY A 88 8.76 -15.17 -7.07
C GLY A 88 7.67 -14.09 -7.01
N ALA A 89 7.99 -12.85 -7.31
CA ALA A 89 6.97 -11.81 -7.45
C ALA A 89 6.19 -11.94 -8.77
N ARG A 90 5.08 -11.20 -8.89
CA ARG A 90 4.29 -11.12 -10.11
C ARG A 90 4.07 -9.66 -10.49
N THR A 91 4.40 -9.28 -11.72
CA THR A 91 4.11 -7.94 -12.24
C THR A 91 2.60 -7.67 -12.19
N ALA A 92 2.20 -6.65 -11.45
CA ALA A 92 0.81 -6.19 -11.34
C ALA A 92 0.53 -5.00 -12.27
N LEU A 93 1.49 -4.10 -12.44
CA LEU A 93 1.45 -2.98 -13.35
C LEU A 93 2.76 -2.97 -14.16
N PRO A 94 2.72 -3.15 -15.48
CA PRO A 94 3.90 -3.00 -16.31
C PRO A 94 4.39 -1.53 -16.28
N LYS A 95 5.63 -1.31 -16.70
CA LYS A 95 6.23 0.01 -16.79
C LYS A 95 5.39 0.93 -17.67
N GLN A 96 5.03 2.09 -17.14
CA GLN A 96 4.33 3.14 -17.85
C GLN A 96 4.84 4.52 -17.45
N GLU A 97 4.76 5.47 -18.36
CA GLU A 97 5.16 6.84 -18.11
C GLU A 97 4.09 7.59 -17.31
N ILE A 98 4.54 8.42 -16.36
CA ILE A 98 3.64 9.28 -15.54
C ILE A 98 3.22 10.53 -16.34
N GLY A 99 3.97 10.89 -17.37
CA GLY A 99 3.82 12.15 -18.12
C GLY A 99 4.63 13.30 -17.54
N GLY A 100 4.68 14.42 -18.29
CA GLY A 100 5.38 15.62 -17.86
C GLY A 100 6.88 15.47 -17.59
N GLY A 101 7.50 14.36 -17.98
CA GLY A 101 8.90 14.06 -17.68
C GLY A 101 9.16 13.70 -16.23
N MET A 102 8.11 13.37 -15.46
CA MET A 102 8.22 12.96 -14.06
C MET A 102 8.83 11.57 -13.88
N GLY A 103 8.83 10.76 -14.94
CA GLY A 103 9.42 9.43 -14.96
C GLY A 103 8.41 8.33 -15.23
N TRP A 104 8.71 7.16 -14.70
CA TRP A 104 7.95 5.93 -14.96
C TRP A 104 7.55 5.27 -13.66
N ILE A 105 6.41 4.60 -13.70
CA ILE A 105 5.94 3.74 -12.61
C ILE A 105 5.74 2.32 -13.10
N ALA A 106 5.79 1.39 -12.16
CA ALA A 106 5.39 0.01 -12.30
C ALA A 106 4.93 -0.51 -10.94
N ALA A 107 4.38 -1.71 -10.88
CA ALA A 107 4.13 -2.38 -9.62
C ALA A 107 4.21 -3.89 -9.76
N PHE A 108 4.54 -4.57 -8.67
CA PHE A 108 4.46 -6.01 -8.56
C PHE A 108 3.78 -6.43 -7.26
N LEU A 109 3.29 -7.65 -7.23
CA LEU A 109 2.88 -8.34 -6.01
C LEU A 109 4.04 -9.21 -5.54
N ASP A 110 4.44 -9.05 -4.29
CA ASP A 110 5.45 -9.89 -3.66
C ASP A 110 4.90 -11.32 -3.43
N PRO A 111 5.71 -12.30 -2.96
CA PRO A 111 5.24 -13.65 -2.68
C PRO A 111 4.10 -13.76 -1.66
N GLU A 112 3.93 -12.74 -0.81
CA GLU A 112 2.83 -12.63 0.17
C GLU A 112 1.63 -11.83 -0.36
N ASN A 113 1.64 -11.47 -1.67
CA ASN A 113 0.62 -10.65 -2.34
C ASN A 113 0.52 -9.19 -1.87
N ASN A 114 1.57 -8.62 -1.30
CA ASN A 114 1.64 -7.20 -1.03
C ASN A 114 1.96 -6.43 -2.31
N LEU A 115 1.22 -5.33 -2.54
CA LEU A 115 1.48 -4.46 -3.69
C LEU A 115 2.64 -3.52 -3.40
N ILE A 116 3.69 -3.60 -4.21
CA ILE A 116 4.86 -2.72 -4.18
C ILE A 116 4.93 -1.95 -5.49
N GLY A 117 4.85 -0.63 -5.38
CA GLY A 117 5.07 0.29 -6.48
C GLY A 117 6.56 0.54 -6.71
N LEU A 118 6.93 0.77 -7.95
CA LEU A 118 8.26 1.18 -8.37
C LEU A 118 8.16 2.55 -9.05
N HIS A 119 9.12 3.42 -8.77
CA HIS A 119 9.25 4.72 -9.41
C HIS A 119 10.67 4.89 -9.95
N GLN A 120 10.80 5.07 -11.25
CA GLN A 120 12.03 5.47 -11.91
C GLN A 120 11.93 6.96 -12.24
N ILE A 121 12.82 7.76 -11.63
CA ILE A 121 12.80 9.22 -11.73
C ILE A 121 13.07 9.66 -13.15
N GLY A 122 12.24 10.54 -13.67
CA GLY A 122 12.39 11.18 -14.95
C GLY A 122 13.25 12.44 -14.91
N PRO A 123 13.57 13.03 -16.08
CA PRO A 123 14.47 14.20 -16.18
C PRO A 123 13.91 15.47 -15.52
N ASN A 124 12.59 15.60 -15.44
CA ASN A 124 11.91 16.76 -14.85
C ASN A 124 11.48 16.55 -13.40
N ALA A 125 11.62 15.33 -12.86
CA ALA A 125 11.29 15.07 -11.47
C ALA A 125 12.35 15.68 -10.55
N GLN A 126 11.92 16.51 -9.60
CA GLN A 126 12.82 16.96 -8.54
C GLN A 126 13.20 15.74 -7.70
N ARG A 127 14.49 15.40 -7.68
CA ARG A 127 14.99 14.40 -6.73
C ARG A 127 14.69 14.90 -5.32
N PRO A 128 13.98 14.13 -4.49
CA PRO A 128 13.85 14.49 -3.08
C PRO A 128 15.24 14.72 -2.49
N ALA A 129 15.41 15.82 -1.76
CA ALA A 129 16.65 16.08 -1.07
C ALA A 129 16.99 14.84 -0.24
N ALA A 130 18.20 14.31 -0.42
CA ALA A 130 18.66 13.13 0.30
C ALA A 130 18.45 13.35 1.79
N ALA A 131 17.57 12.56 2.40
CA ALA A 131 17.33 12.59 3.83
C ALA A 131 18.70 12.46 4.51
N LYS A 132 19.12 13.49 5.23
CA LYS A 132 20.30 13.44 6.07
C LYS A 132 20.14 12.22 6.96
N LYS A 133 21.11 11.30 6.97
CA LYS A 133 21.11 10.10 7.81
C LYS A 133 20.72 10.50 9.22
N ALA A 134 19.51 10.18 9.63
CA ALA A 134 19.16 10.21 11.04
C ALA A 134 20.09 9.22 11.76
N PRO A 135 20.63 9.56 12.92
CA PRO A 135 21.42 8.60 13.70
C PRO A 135 20.53 7.39 13.96
N VAL A 136 21.02 6.21 13.61
CA VAL A 136 20.35 4.94 13.88
C VAL A 136 20.07 4.89 15.37
N ALA A 137 18.84 5.11 15.77
CA ALA A 137 18.41 4.91 17.15
C ALA A 137 18.70 3.43 17.46
N LYS A 138 19.56 3.18 18.48
CA LYS A 138 19.77 1.84 19.00
C LYS A 138 18.42 1.19 19.22
N ALA A 139 18.19 0.07 18.56
CA ALA A 139 16.98 -0.71 18.71
C ALA A 139 16.72 -0.92 20.21
N ALA A 140 15.56 -0.47 20.67
CA ALA A 140 15.08 -0.82 22.00
C ALA A 140 14.93 -2.34 22.06
N PRO A 141 15.27 -2.99 23.20
CA PRO A 141 15.13 -4.43 23.32
C PRO A 141 13.67 -4.81 23.08
N ALA A 142 13.46 -5.81 22.22
CA ALA A 142 12.14 -6.33 21.90
C ALA A 142 11.38 -6.70 23.19
N ALA A 143 10.17 -6.17 23.33
CA ALA A 143 9.28 -6.57 24.42
C ALA A 143 9.04 -8.09 24.33
N PRO A 144 9.02 -8.81 25.50
CA PRO A 144 8.83 -10.25 25.49
C PRO A 144 7.47 -10.61 24.87
N ALA A 145 7.50 -11.55 23.93
CA ALA A 145 6.33 -12.04 23.24
C ALA A 145 5.25 -12.49 24.25
N ALA A 146 4.09 -11.86 24.19
CA ALA A 146 2.94 -12.26 24.97
C ALA A 146 2.58 -13.72 24.62
N LYS A 147 2.66 -14.61 25.62
CA LYS A 147 2.26 -16.02 25.48
C LYS A 147 0.80 -16.09 25.06
N ARG A 148 0.55 -16.60 23.86
CA ARG A 148 -0.80 -16.91 23.37
C ARG A 148 -1.42 -17.94 24.33
N ALA A 149 -2.56 -17.60 24.91
CA ALA A 149 -3.37 -18.54 25.67
C ALA A 149 -3.85 -19.68 24.76
N PRO A 150 -3.94 -20.93 25.24
CA PRO A 150 -4.38 -22.07 24.45
C PRO A 150 -5.86 -21.94 24.11
N VAL A 151 -6.19 -22.06 22.83
CA VAL A 151 -7.56 -22.13 22.34
C VAL A 151 -8.20 -23.41 22.83
N ALA A 152 -9.20 -23.29 23.70
CA ALA A 152 -9.97 -24.42 24.21
C ALA A 152 -10.75 -25.10 23.07
N LYS A 153 -10.41 -26.35 22.79
CA LYS A 153 -11.18 -27.25 21.90
C LYS A 153 -12.52 -27.59 22.60
N LYS A 154 -13.61 -26.98 22.15
CA LYS A 154 -14.95 -27.47 22.50
C LYS A 154 -15.28 -28.73 21.69
N SER A 155 -15.15 -29.87 22.35
CA SER A 155 -15.76 -31.12 21.94
C SER A 155 -17.27 -31.01 22.22
N ALA A 156 -18.09 -31.13 21.20
CA ALA A 156 -19.53 -31.40 21.36
C ALA A 156 -19.96 -32.46 20.35
N ARG A 157 -19.78 -33.70 20.78
CA ARG A 157 -20.43 -34.86 20.18
C ARG A 157 -21.79 -34.99 20.86
N LYS A 158 -22.88 -34.75 20.13
CA LYS A 158 -24.22 -35.16 20.54
C LYS A 158 -24.91 -35.90 19.40
N THR A 159 -24.89 -37.21 19.52
CA THR A 159 -25.69 -38.16 18.75
C THR A 159 -27.18 -37.92 19.05
N VAL A 160 -27.97 -37.71 18.00
CA VAL A 160 -29.44 -37.86 18.11
C VAL A 160 -29.87 -39.01 17.24
N LYS A 161 -30.52 -39.94 17.91
CA LYS A 161 -31.04 -41.23 17.49
C LYS A 161 -32.24 -41.06 16.55
N ALA A 162 -32.25 -41.82 15.47
CA ALA A 162 -33.37 -41.93 14.52
C ALA A 162 -34.59 -42.54 15.22
N ALA A 163 -35.75 -41.97 14.96
CA ALA A 163 -37.04 -42.63 15.18
C ALA A 163 -37.77 -42.71 13.86
N ALA A 164 -37.88 -43.91 13.34
CA ALA A 164 -38.70 -44.29 12.22
C ALA A 164 -40.18 -44.24 12.64
N LYS A 165 -41.04 -43.65 11.76
CA LYS A 165 -42.49 -43.86 11.79
C LYS A 165 -42.98 -44.27 10.40
N LYS A 166 -43.63 -45.44 10.39
CA LYS A 166 -44.27 -46.14 9.29
C LYS A 166 -45.46 -45.36 8.69
N PRO A 167 -45.85 -45.64 7.42
CA PRO A 167 -46.96 -45.00 6.78
C PRO A 167 -48.28 -45.71 7.09
N ALA A 168 -49.40 -44.94 7.15
CA ALA A 168 -50.74 -45.47 7.15
C ALA A 168 -51.37 -45.21 5.79
N LYS A 169 -52.02 -46.28 5.26
CA LYS A 169 -52.86 -46.32 4.09
C LYS A 169 -54.16 -45.55 4.34
N ARG A 170 -54.56 -44.76 3.36
CA ARG A 170 -55.83 -44.81 2.60
C ARG A 170 -55.83 -43.80 1.51
#